data_e3f88e8128b428e015cac3e0dfa32196
#
_entry.id   e3f88e8128b428e015cac3e0dfa32196
#
_cell.length_a   1.000
_cell.length_b   1.000
_cell.length_c   1.000
_cell.angle_alpha   90.00
_cell.angle_beta   90.00
_cell.angle_gamma   90.00
#
_symmetry.space_group_name_H-M   'P 1'
#
loop_
_entity.id
_entity.type
_entity.pdbx_description
1 polymer ?
#
loop_
_entity_poly.entity_id
_entity_poly.type
_entity_poly.pdbx_seq_one_letter_code
_entity_poly.pdbx_strand_id
1 'polypeptide(L)'
;YTPEQKATYPIYNQHPYVGNLTLGLTSLVKNEDRANSLELQLGTTGTNSLAKGSQHFIHKLWGMEQWPGWANQLPGEITANLFFKRYYRLRGLEKRYGSGFETDALAYWHADAGTVKVQAGGGMSFRFGYNLGNTSPENSIRGATSAAPPFVYNRMSVSNWGYYGYIHAAVRAVAHDLYLDGTVFRSSPKYVNKYPVVGEWGYGFGLRYKRSELLFGLHYMTKEYTQQESMQCVGVLQLRHTF
;
A
#
# COMPACT_ATOMS: atom_id res chain seq x y z
N TYR A 1 6.57 8.46 -8.59
CA TYR A 1 5.38 9.00 -9.27
C TYR A 1 5.78 9.84 -10.48
N THR A 2 5.06 9.67 -11.59
CA THR A 2 5.23 10.43 -12.82
C THR A 2 3.86 10.80 -13.36
N PRO A 3 3.69 11.98 -13.99
CA PRO A 3 2.44 12.34 -14.66
C PRO A 3 2.07 11.32 -15.74
N GLU A 4 0.83 11.30 -16.19
CA GLU A 4 0.37 10.44 -17.28
C GLU A 4 0.94 10.87 -18.64
N GLN A 5 1.19 12.18 -18.81
CA GLN A 5 1.74 12.73 -20.05
C GLN A 5 3.27 12.86 -19.97
N LYS A 6 3.92 12.54 -21.06
CA LYS A 6 5.37 12.69 -21.23
C LYS A 6 5.68 14.08 -21.76
N ALA A 7 6.13 14.98 -20.88
CA ALA A 7 6.50 16.34 -21.26
C ALA A 7 7.81 16.76 -20.58
N THR A 8 8.53 17.67 -21.23
CA THR A 8 9.76 18.28 -20.70
C THR A 8 9.48 19.51 -19.82
N TYR A 9 8.24 19.99 -19.80
CA TYR A 9 7.76 21.13 -19.02
C TYR A 9 6.81 20.66 -17.90
N PRO A 10 6.59 21.48 -16.85
CA PRO A 10 5.65 21.16 -15.79
C PRO A 10 4.22 20.99 -16.33
N ILE A 11 3.58 19.88 -16.01
CA ILE A 11 2.20 19.61 -16.41
C ILE A 11 1.30 19.94 -15.21
N TYR A 12 0.61 21.05 -15.30
CA TYR A 12 -0.43 21.38 -14.32
C TYR A 12 -1.68 20.53 -14.56
N ASN A 13 -2.45 20.26 -13.53
CA ASN A 13 -3.61 19.37 -13.50
C ASN A 13 -3.29 17.87 -13.47
N GLN A 14 -2.02 17.52 -13.38
CA GLN A 14 -1.56 16.16 -13.07
C GLN A 14 -0.61 16.19 -11.86
N HIS A 15 -0.43 15.08 -11.19
CA HIS A 15 0.57 15.01 -10.11
C HIS A 15 1.98 15.27 -10.65
N PRO A 16 2.87 15.90 -9.88
CA PRO A 16 4.23 16.20 -10.32
C PRO A 16 5.08 14.93 -10.46
N TYR A 17 6.25 15.08 -11.10
CA TYR A 17 7.31 14.08 -10.94
C TYR A 17 7.79 14.09 -9.49
N VAL A 18 7.70 12.95 -8.83
CA VAL A 18 8.14 12.80 -7.43
C VAL A 18 8.99 11.54 -7.29
N GLY A 19 10.25 11.75 -6.94
CA GLY A 19 11.09 10.69 -6.40
C GLY A 19 11.10 10.78 -4.88
N ASN A 20 10.96 9.66 -4.20
CA ASN A 20 11.09 9.56 -2.76
C ASN A 20 11.81 8.23 -2.43
N LEU A 21 12.96 8.34 -1.80
CA LEU A 21 13.73 7.20 -1.28
C LEU A 21 13.62 7.21 0.23
N THR A 22 13.13 6.13 0.81
CA THR A 22 12.94 6.00 2.25
C THR A 22 13.54 4.72 2.80
N LEU A 23 13.99 4.80 4.04
CA LEU A 23 14.32 3.67 4.89
C LEU A 23 13.35 3.65 6.06
N GLY A 24 12.73 2.50 6.31
CA GLY A 24 11.75 2.33 7.37
C GLY A 24 12.18 1.30 8.41
N LEU A 25 11.84 1.57 9.66
CA LEU A 25 11.92 0.63 10.77
C LEU A 25 10.53 0.38 11.32
N THR A 26 10.09 -0.88 11.29
CA THR A 26 8.77 -1.29 11.73
C THR A 26 8.84 -2.15 12.98
N SER A 27 8.01 -1.80 13.98
CA SER A 27 7.74 -2.63 15.15
C SER A 27 6.32 -3.18 15.07
N LEU A 28 6.16 -4.49 15.23
CA LEU A 28 4.86 -5.16 15.25
C LEU A 28 4.68 -5.93 16.55
N VAL A 29 3.75 -5.47 17.37
CA VAL A 29 3.33 -6.14 18.61
C VAL A 29 1.96 -6.76 18.39
N LYS A 30 1.84 -8.08 18.58
CA LYS A 30 0.63 -8.82 18.22
C LYS A 30 0.29 -9.93 19.22
N ASN A 31 -1.00 -10.22 19.30
CA ASN A 31 -1.54 -11.40 19.96
C ASN A 31 -2.57 -12.09 19.04
N GLU A 32 -3.44 -12.92 19.58
CA GLU A 32 -4.45 -13.63 18.80
C GLU A 32 -5.55 -12.72 18.22
N ASP A 33 -5.87 -11.61 18.88
CA ASP A 33 -7.02 -10.76 18.55
C ASP A 33 -6.67 -9.38 18.03
N ARG A 34 -5.48 -8.89 18.37
CA ARG A 34 -5.06 -7.50 18.10
C ARG A 34 -3.60 -7.45 17.69
N ALA A 35 -3.29 -6.49 16.84
CA ALA A 35 -1.91 -6.12 16.55
C ALA A 35 -1.76 -4.60 16.44
N ASN A 36 -0.61 -4.10 16.86
CA ASN A 36 -0.20 -2.72 16.65
C ASN A 36 1.08 -2.73 15.82
N SER A 37 1.08 -2.01 14.73
CA SER A 37 2.25 -1.74 13.91
C SER A 37 2.62 -0.27 14.06
N LEU A 38 3.86 0.00 14.35
CA LEU A 38 4.44 1.34 14.36
C LEU A 38 5.64 1.32 13.44
N GLU A 39 5.67 2.25 12.47
CA GLU A 39 6.76 2.36 11.52
C GLU A 39 7.25 3.79 11.45
N LEU A 40 8.56 3.99 11.60
CA LEU A 40 9.24 5.24 11.33
C LEU A 40 9.96 5.13 9.99
N GLN A 41 9.65 6.03 9.07
CA GLN A 41 10.38 6.19 7.81
C GLN A 41 11.16 7.50 7.80
N LEU A 42 12.42 7.42 7.35
CA LEU A 42 13.27 8.56 7.06
C LEU A 42 13.72 8.46 5.60
N GLY A 43 13.83 9.60 4.92
CA GLY A 43 14.17 9.56 3.51
C GLY A 43 14.47 10.92 2.91
N THR A 44 14.42 10.97 1.58
CA THR A 44 14.69 12.18 0.80
C THR A 44 13.90 12.17 -0.51
N THR A 45 13.51 13.36 -0.95
CA THR A 45 12.89 13.58 -2.25
C THR A 45 13.87 14.16 -3.28
N GLY A 46 13.37 14.44 -4.47
CA GLY A 46 14.11 15.09 -5.54
C GLY A 46 15.21 14.22 -6.13
N THR A 47 16.29 14.86 -6.58
CA THR A 47 17.40 14.17 -7.26
C THR A 47 18.08 13.13 -6.39
N ASN A 48 18.16 13.37 -5.08
CA ASN A 48 18.77 12.45 -4.12
C ASN A 48 17.96 11.15 -3.91
N SER A 49 16.70 11.12 -4.35
CA SER A 49 15.88 9.91 -4.30
C SER A 49 16.30 8.83 -5.29
N LEU A 50 17.18 9.14 -6.25
CA LEU A 50 17.64 8.27 -7.33
C LEU A 50 16.52 7.76 -8.26
N ALA A 51 15.29 8.30 -8.14
CA ALA A 51 14.11 7.79 -8.86
C ALA A 51 14.24 7.92 -10.38
N LYS A 52 14.82 9.02 -10.88
CA LYS A 52 15.12 9.20 -12.31
C LYS A 52 16.01 8.07 -12.83
N GLY A 53 17.12 7.81 -12.14
CA GLY A 53 18.08 6.77 -12.54
C GLY A 53 17.47 5.38 -12.52
N SER A 54 16.68 5.08 -11.49
CA SER A 54 15.99 3.80 -11.35
C SER A 54 14.96 3.59 -12.45
N GLN A 55 14.15 4.61 -12.77
CA GLN A 55 13.18 4.51 -13.86
C GLN A 55 13.88 4.34 -15.21
N HIS A 56 14.91 5.13 -15.49
CA HIS A 56 15.68 5.01 -16.73
C HIS A 56 16.29 3.62 -16.90
N PHE A 57 16.85 3.06 -15.83
CA PHE A 57 17.41 1.70 -15.85
C PHE A 57 16.36 0.65 -16.20
N ILE A 58 15.21 0.68 -15.53
CA ILE A 58 14.11 -0.28 -15.78
C ILE A 58 13.55 -0.13 -17.20
N HIS A 59 13.30 1.12 -17.63
CA HIS A 59 12.80 1.37 -18.97
C HIS A 59 13.76 0.88 -20.06
N LYS A 60 15.07 1.11 -19.85
CA LYS A 60 16.11 0.60 -20.76
C LYS A 60 16.14 -0.92 -20.81
N LEU A 61 15.99 -1.58 -19.64
CA LEU A 61 16.00 -3.05 -19.55
C LEU A 61 14.84 -3.68 -20.31
N TRP A 62 13.68 -3.02 -20.33
CA TRP A 62 12.47 -3.53 -20.98
C TRP A 62 12.18 -2.88 -22.36
N GLY A 63 13.10 -2.09 -22.88
CA GLY A 63 12.91 -1.41 -24.18
C GLY A 63 11.80 -0.37 -24.17
N MET A 64 11.46 0.18 -23.01
CA MET A 64 10.42 1.18 -22.86
C MET A 64 10.97 2.59 -23.12
N GLU A 65 10.09 3.48 -23.60
CA GLU A 65 10.42 4.87 -23.82
C GLU A 65 10.79 5.58 -22.52
N GLN A 66 11.80 6.46 -22.60
CA GLN A 66 12.27 7.26 -21.46
C GLN A 66 11.30 8.40 -21.17
N TRP A 67 11.12 8.73 -19.90
CA TRP A 67 10.30 9.85 -19.46
C TRP A 67 11.15 11.11 -19.30
N PRO A 68 10.89 12.18 -20.08
CA PRO A 68 11.81 13.32 -20.16
C PRO A 68 11.63 14.35 -19.02
N GLY A 69 10.49 14.32 -18.31
CA GLY A 69 10.07 15.42 -17.41
C GLY A 69 10.74 15.45 -16.04
N TRP A 70 11.73 14.61 -15.75
CA TRP A 70 12.41 14.57 -14.46
C TRP A 70 13.15 15.85 -14.05
N ALA A 71 13.41 16.76 -14.99
CA ALA A 71 13.93 18.09 -14.67
C ALA A 71 12.94 18.92 -13.81
N ASN A 72 11.65 18.60 -13.91
CA ASN A 72 10.54 19.28 -13.21
C ASN A 72 10.06 18.50 -11.97
N GLN A 73 10.88 17.58 -11.44
CA GLN A 73 10.51 16.86 -10.21
C GLN A 73 10.47 17.78 -9.00
N LEU A 74 9.71 17.40 -8.00
CA LEU A 74 9.67 18.12 -6.73
C LEU A 74 11.07 18.33 -6.16
N PRO A 75 11.33 19.45 -5.49
CA PRO A 75 12.63 19.75 -4.91
C PRO A 75 13.04 18.70 -3.88
N GLY A 76 14.35 18.54 -3.69
CA GLY A 76 14.91 17.64 -2.69
C GLY A 76 14.72 18.19 -1.28
N GLU A 77 14.10 17.40 -0.40
CA GLU A 77 14.04 17.66 1.04
C GLU A 77 14.17 16.37 1.83
N ILE A 78 14.56 16.47 3.07
CA ILE A 78 14.54 15.34 4.01
C ILE A 78 13.09 15.03 4.35
N THR A 79 12.72 13.76 4.33
CA THR A 79 11.39 13.29 4.69
C THR A 79 11.44 12.45 5.95
N ALA A 80 10.42 12.64 6.80
CA ALA A 80 10.19 11.83 7.98
C ALA A 80 8.69 11.55 8.10
N ASN A 81 8.31 10.29 8.35
CA ASN A 81 6.92 9.91 8.53
C ASN A 81 6.79 8.82 9.60
N LEU A 82 5.78 8.96 10.45
CA LEU A 82 5.38 7.96 11.41
C LEU A 82 4.05 7.38 10.98
N PHE A 83 3.98 6.06 10.86
CA PHE A 83 2.79 5.31 10.51
C PHE A 83 2.39 4.45 11.70
N PHE A 84 1.17 4.61 12.15
CA PHE A 84 0.58 3.75 13.16
C PHE A 84 -0.61 3.02 12.58
N LYS A 85 -0.70 1.70 12.84
CA LYS A 85 -1.83 0.89 12.39
C LYS A 85 -2.20 -0.11 13.48
N ARG A 86 -3.50 -0.21 13.75
CA ARG A 86 -4.04 -1.18 14.71
C ARG A 86 -5.04 -2.08 14.03
N TYR A 87 -4.86 -3.37 14.23
CA TYR A 87 -5.68 -4.43 13.65
C TYR A 87 -6.52 -5.10 14.73
N TYR A 88 -7.70 -5.53 14.32
CA TYR A 88 -8.64 -6.30 15.12
C TYR A 88 -9.09 -7.54 14.33
N ARG A 89 -9.02 -8.69 14.97
CA ARG A 89 -9.57 -9.93 14.46
C ARG A 89 -11.05 -9.97 14.74
N LEU A 90 -11.88 -10.18 13.74
CA LEU A 90 -13.32 -10.20 13.85
C LEU A 90 -13.81 -11.62 14.09
N ARG A 91 -13.65 -12.14 15.30
CA ARG A 91 -13.96 -13.53 15.64
C ARG A 91 -15.40 -13.95 15.32
N GLY A 92 -16.38 -13.06 15.37
CA GLY A 92 -17.76 -13.34 14.99
C GLY A 92 -17.95 -13.73 13.52
N LEU A 93 -16.98 -13.41 12.65
CA LEU A 93 -16.96 -13.77 11.22
C LEU A 93 -16.04 -14.95 10.93
N GLU A 94 -15.38 -15.50 11.94
CA GLU A 94 -14.57 -16.69 11.78
C GLU A 94 -15.43 -17.94 11.93
N LYS A 95 -15.43 -18.74 10.88
CA LYS A 95 -16.13 -20.03 10.88
C LYS A 95 -15.24 -21.08 10.25
N ARG A 96 -15.32 -22.29 10.78
CA ARG A 96 -14.71 -23.48 10.21
C ARG A 96 -15.79 -24.49 9.91
N TYR A 97 -15.82 -24.96 8.69
CA TYR A 97 -16.75 -25.96 8.21
C TYR A 97 -16.06 -27.33 8.19
N GLY A 98 -16.80 -28.40 8.39
CA GLY A 98 -16.25 -29.76 8.53
C GLY A 98 -15.42 -30.27 7.33
N SER A 99 -15.56 -29.63 6.16
CA SER A 99 -14.78 -29.92 4.95
C SER A 99 -13.40 -29.25 4.90
N GLY A 100 -13.01 -28.46 5.92
CA GLY A 100 -11.78 -27.67 5.94
C GLY A 100 -11.93 -26.31 5.27
N PHE A 101 -13.12 -25.91 4.84
CA PHE A 101 -13.44 -24.55 4.45
C PHE A 101 -13.52 -23.64 5.67
N GLU A 102 -13.03 -22.45 5.53
CA GLU A 102 -12.94 -21.47 6.60
C GLU A 102 -13.28 -20.06 6.07
N THR A 103 -13.77 -19.24 6.98
CA THR A 103 -13.86 -17.78 6.77
C THR A 103 -13.13 -17.07 7.87
N ASP A 104 -12.58 -15.90 7.59
CA ASP A 104 -12.11 -14.96 8.59
C ASP A 104 -12.23 -13.52 8.11
N ALA A 105 -12.17 -12.60 9.07
CA ALA A 105 -12.18 -11.18 8.78
C ALA A 105 -11.32 -10.42 9.78
N LEU A 106 -10.80 -9.30 9.31
CA LEU A 106 -10.11 -8.32 10.13
C LEU A 106 -10.64 -6.91 9.82
N ALA A 107 -10.58 -6.06 10.83
CA ALA A 107 -10.72 -4.62 10.69
C ALA A 107 -9.45 -3.94 11.14
N TYR A 108 -9.20 -2.73 10.64
CA TYR A 108 -8.08 -1.92 11.09
C TYR A 108 -8.42 -0.43 11.02
N TRP A 109 -7.67 0.35 11.78
CA TRP A 109 -7.55 1.77 11.56
C TRP A 109 -6.07 2.17 11.58
N HIS A 110 -5.76 3.30 10.96
CA HIS A 110 -4.41 3.84 10.91
C HIS A 110 -4.43 5.36 11.05
N ALA A 111 -3.32 5.90 11.50
CA ALA A 111 -3.02 7.32 11.50
C ALA A 111 -1.56 7.51 11.11
N ASP A 112 -1.32 8.39 10.15
CA ASP A 112 -0.01 8.67 9.60
C ASP A 112 0.29 10.16 9.79
N ALA A 113 1.49 10.48 10.25
CA ALA A 113 1.91 11.85 10.51
C ALA A 113 3.36 12.06 10.05
N GLY A 114 3.59 13.12 9.29
CA GLY A 114 4.92 13.48 8.81
C GLY A 114 4.91 14.37 7.57
N THR A 115 6.03 14.42 6.90
CA THR A 115 6.21 15.25 5.69
C THR A 115 5.77 14.55 4.41
N VAL A 116 5.62 13.23 4.43
CA VAL A 116 5.15 12.46 3.27
C VAL A 116 3.63 12.35 3.28
N LYS A 117 3.06 12.01 4.46
CA LYS A 117 1.61 11.86 4.60
C LYS A 117 1.14 12.30 5.97
N VAL A 118 0.01 13.02 5.96
CA VAL A 118 -0.81 13.25 7.15
C VAL A 118 -2.21 12.77 6.80
N GLN A 119 -2.60 11.62 7.34
CA GLN A 119 -3.88 11.00 7.04
C GLN A 119 -4.33 10.07 8.17
N ALA A 120 -5.62 9.78 8.21
CA ALA A 120 -6.19 8.76 9.08
C ALA A 120 -7.30 8.01 8.34
N GLY A 121 -7.46 6.74 8.66
CA GLY A 121 -8.45 5.93 7.98
C GLY A 121 -8.64 4.57 8.61
N GLY A 122 -9.43 3.74 7.94
CA GLY A 122 -9.66 2.37 8.37
C GLY A 122 -10.28 1.54 7.27
N GLY A 123 -10.30 0.25 7.50
CA GLY A 123 -10.83 -0.69 6.53
C GLY A 123 -11.11 -2.06 7.14
N MET A 124 -11.63 -2.92 6.29
CA MET A 124 -11.94 -4.30 6.62
C MET A 124 -11.48 -5.21 5.47
N SER A 125 -11.11 -6.43 5.82
CA SER A 125 -10.81 -7.50 4.88
C SER A 125 -11.51 -8.77 5.32
N PHE A 126 -12.06 -9.50 4.35
CA PHE A 126 -12.70 -10.78 4.54
C PHE A 126 -12.06 -11.82 3.64
N ARG A 127 -11.81 -13.02 4.16
CA ARG A 127 -11.33 -14.17 3.41
C ARG A 127 -12.29 -15.34 3.53
N PHE A 128 -12.35 -16.13 2.48
CA PHE A 128 -13.08 -17.41 2.44
C PHE A 128 -12.31 -18.41 1.58
N GLY A 129 -12.20 -19.62 2.03
CA GLY A 129 -11.48 -20.64 1.27
C GLY A 129 -11.19 -21.90 2.07
N TYR A 130 -10.34 -22.74 1.51
CA TYR A 130 -9.94 -24.01 2.09
C TYR A 130 -8.58 -23.86 2.78
N ASN A 131 -8.49 -24.30 4.04
CA ASN A 131 -7.26 -24.36 4.80
C ASN A 131 -6.52 -23.01 4.82
N LEU A 132 -7.21 -21.95 5.29
CA LEU A 132 -6.69 -20.60 5.36
C LEU A 132 -5.38 -20.56 6.14
N GLY A 133 -4.35 -19.99 5.56
CA GLY A 133 -3.07 -19.81 6.23
C GLY A 133 -3.11 -18.78 7.35
N ASN A 134 -2.00 -18.68 8.07
CA ASN A 134 -1.80 -17.69 9.14
C ASN A 134 -1.44 -16.29 8.60
N THR A 135 -1.48 -16.08 7.29
CA THR A 135 -1.21 -14.82 6.62
C THR A 135 -2.49 -13.99 6.48
N SER A 136 -2.34 -12.71 6.22
CA SER A 136 -3.46 -11.83 5.89
C SER A 136 -3.29 -11.29 4.47
N PRO A 137 -4.35 -11.16 3.68
CA PRO A 137 -4.29 -10.62 2.32
C PRO A 137 -4.16 -9.11 2.31
N GLU A 138 -4.03 -8.48 3.46
CA GLU A 138 -3.89 -7.05 3.51
C GLU A 138 -2.61 -6.61 2.81
N ASN A 139 -2.77 -6.08 1.63
CA ASN A 139 -1.72 -5.43 0.87
C ASN A 139 -2.02 -3.92 0.88
N SER A 140 -1.22 -3.16 1.59
CA SER A 140 -1.24 -1.72 1.38
C SER A 140 -0.55 -1.44 0.05
N ILE A 141 -1.26 -0.83 -0.89
CA ILE A 141 -0.68 -0.37 -2.17
C ILE A 141 0.35 0.74 -1.90
N ARG A 142 0.22 1.40 -0.76
CA ARG A 142 1.02 2.57 -0.41
C ARG A 142 1.57 2.48 0.99
N GLY A 143 2.85 2.55 1.07
CA GLY A 143 3.59 2.56 2.33
C GLY A 143 4.16 1.19 2.68
N ALA A 144 5.18 1.21 3.48
CA ALA A 144 5.75 0.01 4.02
C ALA A 144 4.76 -0.55 5.04
N THR A 145 4.36 -1.76 4.82
CA THR A 145 3.64 -2.53 5.82
C THR A 145 4.46 -3.76 6.11
N SER A 146 4.53 -4.13 7.36
CA SER A 146 5.14 -5.39 7.75
C SER A 146 4.51 -6.52 6.93
N ALA A 147 5.31 -7.29 6.22
CA ALA A 147 4.87 -8.50 5.54
C ALA A 147 4.43 -9.60 6.51
N ALA A 148 4.65 -9.39 7.80
CA ALA A 148 4.28 -10.34 8.84
C ALA A 148 2.75 -10.38 9.02
N PRO A 149 2.18 -11.56 9.28
CA PRO A 149 0.75 -11.67 9.57
C PRO A 149 0.41 -10.86 10.83
N PRO A 150 -0.73 -10.14 10.84
CA PRO A 150 -1.07 -9.24 11.93
C PRO A 150 -1.44 -9.96 13.23
N PHE A 151 -1.74 -11.25 13.19
CA PHE A 151 -2.15 -12.01 14.38
C PHE A 151 -1.29 -13.25 14.61
N VAL A 152 -1.30 -13.75 15.84
CA VAL A 152 -0.85 -15.09 16.16
C VAL A 152 -2.02 -16.04 15.91
N TYR A 153 -1.94 -16.84 14.87
CA TYR A 153 -2.96 -17.83 14.57
C TYR A 153 -2.54 -19.17 15.13
N ASN A 154 -3.42 -19.78 15.89
CA ASN A 154 -3.26 -21.18 16.36
C ASN A 154 -4.14 -22.10 15.51
N ARG A 155 -3.91 -22.12 14.19
CA ARG A 155 -4.66 -22.94 13.24
C ARG A 155 -3.90 -24.22 12.93
N MET A 156 -4.56 -25.35 13.14
CA MET A 156 -4.05 -26.63 12.66
C MET A 156 -4.31 -26.72 11.14
N SER A 157 -3.24 -26.88 10.38
CA SER A 157 -3.35 -27.10 8.95
C SER A 157 -3.89 -28.51 8.67
N VAL A 158 -4.94 -28.60 7.87
CA VAL A 158 -5.56 -29.88 7.48
C VAL A 158 -4.97 -30.44 6.18
N SER A 159 -4.16 -29.66 5.47
CA SER A 159 -3.52 -30.02 4.21
C SER A 159 -2.26 -29.20 3.96
N ASN A 160 -1.35 -29.73 3.14
CA ASN A 160 -0.23 -28.96 2.62
C ASN A 160 -0.68 -27.83 1.67
N TRP A 161 -1.83 -28.00 1.03
CA TRP A 161 -2.44 -27.03 0.14
C TRP A 161 -3.49 -26.19 0.85
N GLY A 162 -3.60 -24.93 0.46
CA GLY A 162 -4.67 -24.03 0.84
C GLY A 162 -4.94 -23.05 -0.29
N TYR A 163 -6.19 -22.62 -0.43
CA TYR A 163 -6.58 -21.61 -1.40
C TYR A 163 -7.73 -20.79 -0.85
N TYR A 164 -7.76 -19.52 -1.23
CA TYR A 164 -8.81 -18.62 -0.74
C TYR A 164 -9.05 -17.45 -1.70
N GLY A 165 -10.28 -16.95 -1.67
CA GLY A 165 -10.62 -15.63 -2.16
C GLY A 165 -10.60 -14.61 -1.03
N TYR A 166 -10.37 -13.34 -1.35
CA TYR A 166 -10.51 -12.24 -0.41
C TYR A 166 -11.14 -11.01 -1.06
N ILE A 167 -11.77 -10.21 -0.23
CA ILE A 167 -12.23 -8.85 -0.55
C ILE A 167 -11.76 -7.92 0.56
N HIS A 168 -11.53 -6.66 0.21
CA HIS A 168 -11.26 -5.61 1.19
C HIS A 168 -11.90 -4.30 0.78
N ALA A 169 -12.17 -3.44 1.75
CA ALA A 169 -12.60 -2.07 1.55
C ALA A 169 -12.00 -1.18 2.65
N ALA A 170 -11.65 0.05 2.27
CA ALA A 170 -11.06 1.03 3.17
C ALA A 170 -11.45 2.46 2.77
N VAL A 171 -11.35 3.37 3.73
CA VAL A 171 -11.52 4.80 3.52
C VAL A 171 -10.48 5.54 4.36
N ARG A 172 -9.96 6.65 3.82
CA ARG A 172 -9.03 7.53 4.54
C ARG A 172 -9.35 9.00 4.30
N ALA A 173 -9.18 9.81 5.33
CA ALA A 173 -9.15 11.26 5.25
C ALA A 173 -7.69 11.72 5.12
N VAL A 174 -7.40 12.60 4.15
CA VAL A 174 -6.06 13.02 3.76
C VAL A 174 -5.89 14.51 3.99
N ALA A 175 -5.11 14.89 5.01
CA ALA A 175 -4.77 16.28 5.27
C ALA A 175 -3.56 16.74 4.44
N HIS A 176 -2.53 15.89 4.30
CA HIS A 176 -1.35 16.16 3.46
C HIS A 176 -0.92 14.89 2.72
N ASP A 177 -0.55 15.06 1.46
CA ASP A 177 0.10 14.02 0.64
C ASP A 177 1.19 14.68 -0.21
N LEU A 178 2.46 14.36 0.06
CA LEU A 178 3.62 14.87 -0.66
C LEU A 178 3.48 14.75 -2.19
N TYR A 179 2.86 13.66 -2.65
CA TYR A 179 2.72 13.38 -4.08
C TYR A 179 1.69 14.26 -4.79
N LEU A 180 0.82 14.93 -4.02
CA LEU A 180 -0.24 15.79 -4.54
C LEU A 180 -0.08 17.25 -4.11
N ASP A 181 0.28 17.48 -2.84
CA ASP A 181 0.41 18.82 -2.26
C ASP A 181 1.81 19.43 -2.45
N GLY A 182 2.80 18.58 -2.73
CA GLY A 182 4.21 19.00 -2.82
C GLY A 182 4.97 18.94 -1.51
N THR A 183 6.14 19.55 -1.48
CA THR A 183 7.08 19.53 -0.35
C THR A 183 6.65 20.44 0.79
N VAL A 184 7.01 20.09 2.03
CA VAL A 184 6.63 20.83 3.25
C VAL A 184 7.60 21.99 3.53
N PHE A 185 8.91 21.78 3.39
CA PHE A 185 9.94 22.74 3.79
C PHE A 185 10.44 23.61 2.65
N ARG A 186 10.19 23.20 1.40
CA ARG A 186 10.59 23.95 0.21
C ARG A 186 9.38 24.35 -0.59
N SER A 187 9.41 25.53 -1.16
CA SER A 187 8.35 25.99 -2.06
C SER A 187 8.30 25.09 -3.29
N SER A 188 7.14 24.53 -3.55
CA SER A 188 6.84 23.79 -4.77
C SER A 188 5.51 24.29 -5.35
N PRO A 189 5.37 24.31 -6.69
CA PRO A 189 4.09 24.66 -7.29
C PRO A 189 3.00 23.68 -6.86
N LYS A 190 1.79 24.17 -6.68
CA LYS A 190 0.62 23.33 -6.53
C LYS A 190 0.15 22.84 -7.90
N TYR A 191 0.21 21.54 -8.11
CA TYR A 191 -0.15 20.94 -9.39
C TYR A 191 -1.63 20.55 -9.47
N VAL A 192 -2.18 20.03 -8.36
CA VAL A 192 -3.53 19.44 -8.33
C VAL A 192 -4.31 19.86 -7.08
N ASN A 193 -5.63 19.75 -7.16
CA ASN A 193 -6.52 19.91 -6.01
C ASN A 193 -6.93 18.54 -5.52
N LYS A 194 -6.36 18.08 -4.39
CA LYS A 194 -6.65 16.78 -3.85
C LYS A 194 -8.04 16.69 -3.26
N TYR A 195 -8.61 15.49 -3.28
CA TYR A 195 -9.78 15.16 -2.49
C TYR A 195 -9.39 14.91 -1.04
N PRO A 196 -10.19 15.40 -0.07
CA PRO A 196 -9.91 15.21 1.35
C PRO A 196 -10.22 13.77 1.82
N VAL A 197 -11.01 13.02 1.05
CA VAL A 197 -11.40 11.64 1.38
C VAL A 197 -11.18 10.76 0.17
N VAL A 198 -10.55 9.61 0.39
CA VAL A 198 -10.23 8.62 -0.64
C VAL A 198 -10.72 7.25 -0.17
N GLY A 199 -11.49 6.58 -1.01
CA GLY A 199 -11.93 5.21 -0.83
C GLY A 199 -11.04 4.23 -1.57
N GLU A 200 -10.93 3.03 -1.04
CA GLU A 200 -10.19 1.92 -1.63
C GLU A 200 -10.97 0.62 -1.47
N TRP A 201 -10.96 -0.23 -2.47
CA TRP A 201 -11.54 -1.57 -2.41
C TRP A 201 -10.77 -2.51 -3.35
N GLY A 202 -10.87 -3.78 -3.09
CA GLY A 202 -10.21 -4.75 -3.94
C GLY A 202 -10.61 -6.18 -3.62
N TYR A 203 -10.14 -7.07 -4.49
CA TYR A 203 -10.36 -8.49 -4.37
C TYR A 203 -9.20 -9.27 -4.98
N GLY A 204 -9.13 -10.53 -4.63
CA GLY A 204 -8.09 -11.40 -5.17
C GLY A 204 -8.19 -12.82 -4.64
N PHE A 205 -7.15 -13.57 -4.92
CA PHE A 205 -7.03 -14.94 -4.46
C PHE A 205 -5.61 -15.26 -3.98
N GLY A 206 -5.51 -16.21 -3.06
CA GLY A 206 -4.27 -16.76 -2.57
C GLY A 206 -4.20 -18.26 -2.78
N LEU A 207 -3.04 -18.74 -3.17
CA LEU A 207 -2.70 -20.16 -3.25
C LEU A 207 -1.52 -20.45 -2.34
N ARG A 208 -1.69 -21.36 -1.42
CA ARG A 208 -0.67 -21.75 -0.45
C ARG A 208 -0.24 -23.19 -0.64
N TYR A 209 1.06 -23.40 -0.59
CA TYR A 209 1.65 -24.73 -0.48
C TYR A 209 2.66 -24.75 0.66
N LYS A 210 2.36 -25.52 1.70
CA LYS A 210 3.16 -25.59 2.94
C LYS A 210 3.41 -24.17 3.50
N ARG A 211 4.66 -23.70 3.44
CA ARG A 211 5.12 -22.41 3.96
C ARG A 211 5.19 -21.30 2.91
N SER A 212 4.89 -21.62 1.65
CA SER A 212 4.90 -20.66 0.55
C SER A 212 3.47 -20.27 0.18
N GLU A 213 3.26 -19.01 -0.16
CA GLU A 213 1.98 -18.47 -0.57
C GLU A 213 2.18 -17.54 -1.76
N LEU A 214 1.39 -17.75 -2.80
CA LEU A 214 1.26 -16.86 -3.95
C LEU A 214 -0.07 -16.12 -3.82
N LEU A 215 -0.03 -14.81 -3.84
CA LEU A 215 -1.18 -13.94 -3.75
C LEU A 215 -1.29 -13.09 -5.02
N PHE A 216 -2.48 -13.03 -5.58
CA PHE A 216 -2.85 -12.12 -6.66
C PHE A 216 -4.05 -11.26 -6.22
N GLY A 217 -4.03 -9.98 -6.57
CA GLY A 217 -5.13 -9.09 -6.28
C GLY A 217 -5.23 -7.90 -7.21
N LEU A 218 -6.45 -7.38 -7.33
CA LEU A 218 -6.76 -6.13 -7.98
C LEU A 218 -7.30 -5.16 -6.94
N HIS A 219 -6.70 -3.98 -6.90
CA HIS A 219 -7.02 -2.91 -5.96
C HIS A 219 -7.46 -1.68 -6.72
N TYR A 220 -8.61 -1.16 -6.37
CA TYR A 220 -9.20 0.04 -6.94
C TYR A 220 -9.18 1.15 -5.91
N MET A 221 -8.90 2.35 -6.37
CA MET A 221 -8.86 3.54 -5.54
C MET A 221 -9.65 4.65 -6.22
N THR A 222 -10.50 5.32 -5.45
CA THR A 222 -11.23 6.49 -5.95
C THR A 222 -10.25 7.58 -6.39
N LYS A 223 -10.73 8.53 -7.14
CA LYS A 223 -9.93 9.69 -7.54
C LYS A 223 -9.31 10.36 -6.31
N GLU A 224 -8.06 10.72 -6.40
CA GLU A 224 -7.30 11.40 -5.34
C GLU A 224 -7.28 12.91 -5.53
N TYR A 225 -7.51 13.38 -6.76
CA TYR A 225 -7.58 14.80 -7.10
C TYR A 225 -8.61 15.07 -8.20
N THR A 226 -9.04 16.32 -8.30
CA THR A 226 -10.19 16.72 -9.13
C THR A 226 -9.99 16.50 -10.62
N GLN A 227 -8.75 16.64 -11.11
CA GLN A 227 -8.43 16.52 -12.52
C GLN A 227 -8.08 15.08 -12.96
N GLN A 228 -8.06 14.15 -12.04
CA GLN A 228 -7.81 12.75 -12.36
C GLN A 228 -8.97 12.19 -13.21
N GLU A 229 -8.66 11.59 -14.34
CA GLU A 229 -9.69 11.14 -15.30
C GLU A 229 -10.48 9.94 -14.79
N SER A 230 -9.81 8.96 -14.19
CA SER A 230 -10.42 7.71 -13.76
C SER A 230 -9.94 7.26 -12.38
N MET A 231 -10.60 6.28 -11.80
CA MET A 231 -10.10 5.55 -10.64
C MET A 231 -8.80 4.82 -11.00
N GLN A 232 -7.92 4.68 -10.04
CA GLN A 232 -6.72 3.86 -10.21
C GLN A 232 -7.06 2.39 -9.99
N CYS A 233 -6.49 1.51 -10.83
CA CYS A 233 -6.49 0.08 -10.63
C CYS A 233 -5.05 -0.42 -10.61
N VAL A 234 -4.69 -1.15 -9.56
CA VAL A 234 -3.35 -1.71 -9.38
C VAL A 234 -3.45 -3.21 -9.21
N GLY A 235 -2.74 -3.95 -10.05
CA GLY A 235 -2.54 -5.38 -9.90
C GLY A 235 -1.38 -5.65 -8.94
N VAL A 236 -1.56 -6.58 -8.01
CA VAL A 236 -0.54 -7.01 -7.05
C VAL A 236 -0.29 -8.49 -7.22
N LEU A 237 0.97 -8.86 -7.40
CA LEU A 237 1.43 -10.24 -7.34
C LEU A 237 2.47 -10.34 -6.22
N GLN A 238 2.23 -11.22 -5.26
CA GLN A 238 3.11 -11.37 -4.10
C GLN A 238 3.44 -12.83 -3.83
N LEU A 239 4.72 -13.11 -3.68
CA LEU A 239 5.21 -14.38 -3.17
C LEU A 239 5.67 -14.20 -1.72
N ARG A 240 5.16 -15.02 -0.83
CA ARG A 240 5.56 -15.08 0.59
C ARG A 240 6.16 -16.43 0.90
N HIS A 241 7.20 -16.43 1.72
CA HIS A 241 7.75 -17.66 2.29
C HIS A 241 8.00 -17.45 3.78
N THR A 242 7.58 -18.42 4.61
CA THR A 242 7.82 -18.41 6.06
C THR A 242 8.87 -19.45 6.38
N PHE A 243 9.92 -19.06 7.05
CA PHE A 243 11.03 -19.94 7.47
C PHE A 243 10.72 -20.69 8.77
#